data_861a5ee36effa32af789957444981b50
#
_entry.id   861a5ee36effa32af789957444981b50
#
_cell.length_a   1.000
_cell.length_b   1.000
_cell.length_c   1.000
_cell.angle_alpha   90.00
_cell.angle_beta   90.00
_cell.angle_gamma   90.00
#
_symmetry.space_group_name_H-M   'P 1'
#
loop_
_entity.id
_entity.type
_entity.pdbx_description
1 polymer ?
#
loop_
_entity_poly.entity_id
_entity_poly.type
_entity_poly.pdbx_seq_one_letter_code
_entity_poly.pdbx_strand_id
1 'polypeptide(L)'
;MLKADIIAADDVSQAREEAGDLIMAGDAAWSRVVPLADVIVGRVRGGRQGDDSVTIFKSLGIAVEDLVLAKLIYDRAVRERRGVLRLSLGGVFLGELK
;
A
#
# COMPACT_ATOMS: atom_id res chain seq x y z
N MET A 1 -13.52 -7.34 9.47
CA MET A 1 -12.88 -6.21 10.21
C MET A 1 -12.96 -6.33 11.73
N LEU A 2 -14.11 -6.67 12.29
CA LEU A 2 -14.28 -6.72 13.76
C LEU A 2 -13.43 -7.80 14.45
N LYS A 3 -13.06 -8.85 13.75
CA LYS A 3 -12.24 -9.95 14.31
C LYS A 3 -10.74 -9.71 14.17
N ALA A 4 -10.33 -8.63 13.53
CA ALA A 4 -8.91 -8.33 13.35
C ALA A 4 -8.31 -7.74 14.61
N ASP A 5 -7.11 -8.19 14.96
CA ASP A 5 -6.34 -7.64 16.08
C ASP A 5 -5.69 -6.31 15.71
N ILE A 6 -5.18 -6.22 14.50
CA ILE A 6 -4.56 -5.02 13.94
C ILE A 6 -5.03 -4.84 12.50
N ILE A 7 -5.38 -3.61 12.17
CA ILE A 7 -5.73 -3.20 10.82
C ILE A 7 -4.77 -2.11 10.39
N ALA A 8 -3.82 -2.45 9.54
CA ALA A 8 -2.89 -1.46 8.99
C ALA A 8 -3.50 -0.82 7.74
N ALA A 9 -3.53 0.50 7.69
CA ALA A 9 -3.99 1.25 6.53
C ALA A 9 -2.83 2.07 5.96
N ASP A 10 -2.77 2.16 4.65
CA ASP A 10 -1.75 2.97 3.96
C ASP A 10 -1.91 4.47 4.28
N ASP A 11 -3.13 4.95 4.41
CA ASP A 11 -3.42 6.30 4.88
C ASP A 11 -4.69 6.27 5.74
N VAL A 12 -4.55 6.54 7.04
CA VAL A 12 -5.67 6.48 7.98
C VAL A 12 -6.70 7.58 7.70
N SER A 13 -6.25 8.79 7.34
CA SER A 13 -7.17 9.88 7.01
C SER A 13 -8.02 9.57 5.78
N GLN A 14 -7.40 9.03 4.74
CA GLN A 14 -8.11 8.60 3.53
C GLN A 14 -9.05 7.43 3.83
N ALA A 15 -8.63 6.51 4.70
CA ALA A 15 -9.46 5.38 5.10
C ALA A 15 -10.77 5.82 5.77
N ARG A 16 -10.72 6.89 6.55
CA ARG A 16 -11.91 7.42 7.19
C ARG A 16 -12.96 7.92 6.19
N GLU A 17 -12.53 8.33 5.03
CA GLU A 17 -13.41 8.83 3.97
C GLU A 17 -13.82 7.74 2.97
N GLU A 18 -12.93 6.80 2.67
CA GLU A 18 -13.09 5.89 1.54
C GLU A 18 -13.24 4.41 1.89
N ALA A 19 -12.80 4.00 3.07
CA ALA A 19 -12.86 2.59 3.45
C ALA A 19 -14.25 2.23 3.97
N GLY A 20 -15.18 1.98 3.06
CA GLY A 20 -16.56 1.68 3.39
C GLY A 20 -16.73 0.50 4.34
N ASP A 21 -15.91 -0.53 4.20
CA ASP A 21 -15.95 -1.70 5.09
C ASP A 21 -15.56 -1.34 6.54
N LEU A 22 -14.57 -0.47 6.72
CA LEU A 22 -14.19 0.03 8.05
C LEU A 22 -15.24 0.97 8.62
N ILE A 23 -15.80 1.84 7.78
CA ILE A 23 -16.86 2.76 8.20
C ILE A 23 -18.07 1.96 8.69
N MET A 24 -18.46 0.93 7.98
CA MET A 24 -19.58 0.05 8.35
C MET A 24 -19.29 -0.78 9.60
N ALA A 25 -18.03 -1.13 9.85
CA ALA A 25 -17.65 -1.91 11.03
C ALA A 25 -17.73 -1.10 12.33
N GLY A 26 -17.67 0.21 12.25
CA GLY A 26 -17.86 1.11 13.39
C GLY A 26 -16.63 1.36 14.25
N ASP A 27 -16.82 2.05 15.37
CA ASP A 27 -15.74 2.54 16.22
C ASP A 27 -14.86 1.43 16.81
N ALA A 28 -15.41 0.26 17.05
CA ALA A 28 -14.65 -0.87 17.58
C ALA A 28 -13.55 -1.32 16.62
N ALA A 29 -13.79 -1.25 15.31
CA ALA A 29 -12.76 -1.54 14.31
C ALA A 29 -11.73 -0.41 14.22
N TRP A 30 -12.18 0.84 14.28
CA TRP A 30 -11.29 2.01 14.18
C TRP A 30 -10.25 2.07 15.31
N SER A 31 -10.57 1.56 16.49
CA SER A 31 -9.62 1.51 17.61
C SER A 31 -8.38 0.66 17.31
N ARG A 32 -8.47 -0.23 16.31
CA ARG A 32 -7.39 -1.14 15.92
C ARG A 32 -6.69 -0.71 14.64
N VAL A 33 -7.10 0.39 14.03
CA VAL A 33 -6.50 0.91 12.80
C VAL A 33 -5.23 1.66 13.13
N VAL A 34 -4.14 1.30 12.46
CA VAL A 34 -2.83 1.93 12.61
C VAL A 34 -2.28 2.31 11.23
N PRO A 35 -1.46 3.37 11.13
CA PRO A 35 -0.79 3.70 9.88
C PRO A 35 0.21 2.61 9.49
N LEU A 36 0.21 2.20 8.23
CA LEU A 36 1.18 1.23 7.73
C LEU A 36 2.63 1.70 7.95
N ALA A 37 2.87 3.00 7.78
CA ALA A 37 4.21 3.57 8.01
C ALA A 37 4.70 3.30 9.42
N ASP A 38 3.84 3.40 10.44
CA ASP A 38 4.21 3.14 11.83
C ASP A 38 4.55 1.66 12.07
N VAL A 39 3.89 0.76 11.37
CA VAL A 39 4.21 -0.68 11.42
C VAL A 39 5.58 -0.94 10.80
N ILE A 40 5.86 -0.34 9.65
CA ILE A 40 7.12 -0.55 8.92
C ILE A 40 8.32 -0.05 9.73
N VAL A 41 8.20 1.11 10.37
CA VAL A 41 9.31 1.68 11.18
C VAL A 41 9.38 1.12 12.59
N GLY A 42 8.46 0.23 12.96
CA GLY A 42 8.49 -0.44 14.27
C GLY A 42 7.88 0.34 15.42
N ARG A 43 7.16 1.44 15.17
CA ARG A 43 6.47 2.20 16.22
C ARG A 43 5.27 1.47 16.77
N VAL A 44 4.65 0.64 15.95
CA VAL A 44 3.49 -0.17 16.31
C VAL A 44 3.80 -1.62 15.97
N ARG A 45 3.44 -2.53 16.86
CA ARG A 45 3.61 -3.96 16.65
C ARG A 45 2.53 -4.44 15.67
N GLY A 46 2.91 -4.69 14.41
CA GLY A 46 1.99 -5.09 13.36
C GLY A 46 1.98 -6.57 13.00
N GLY A 47 2.86 -7.35 13.64
CA GLY A 47 2.97 -8.76 13.35
C GLY A 47 1.93 -9.62 14.08
N ARG A 48 1.78 -10.85 13.63
CA ARG A 48 0.90 -11.81 14.29
C ARG A 48 1.37 -12.10 15.71
N GLN A 49 0.44 -12.10 16.64
CA GLN A 49 0.73 -12.37 18.05
C GLN A 49 0.62 -13.86 18.39
N GLY A 50 0.12 -14.68 17.47
CA GLY A 50 -0.07 -16.10 17.63
C GLY A 50 -0.82 -16.68 16.45
N ASP A 51 -1.09 -17.98 16.48
CA ASP A 51 -1.76 -18.66 15.36
C ASP A 51 -3.19 -18.17 15.14
N ASP A 52 -3.87 -17.73 16.20
CA ASP A 52 -5.24 -17.23 16.13
C ASP A 52 -5.31 -15.72 15.82
N SER A 53 -4.17 -15.04 15.72
CA SER A 53 -4.13 -13.63 15.43
C SER A 53 -4.53 -13.35 13.98
N VAL A 54 -5.41 -12.36 13.80
CA VAL A 54 -5.85 -11.90 12.49
C VAL A 54 -5.32 -10.49 12.27
N THR A 55 -4.53 -10.32 11.22
CA THR A 55 -4.03 -9.01 10.81
C THR A 55 -4.57 -8.69 9.42
N ILE A 56 -4.95 -7.42 9.21
CA ILE A 56 -5.50 -6.96 7.93
C ILE A 56 -4.67 -5.78 7.44
N PHE A 57 -4.35 -5.78 6.17
CA PHE A 57 -3.85 -4.61 5.47
C PHE A 57 -4.98 -4.04 4.60
N LYS A 58 -5.38 -2.82 4.87
CA LYS A 58 -6.35 -2.09 4.05
C LYS A 58 -5.63 -1.12 3.13
N SER A 59 -5.52 -1.51 1.87
CA SER A 59 -4.92 -0.65 0.84
C SER A 59 -5.99 0.20 0.17
N LEU A 60 -5.71 1.50 0.07
CA LEU A 60 -6.55 2.46 -0.65
C LEU A 60 -5.87 2.94 -1.94
N GLY A 61 -4.59 2.55 -2.13
CA GLY A 61 -3.85 2.88 -3.33
C GLY A 61 -3.43 4.35 -3.37
N ILE A 62 -2.68 4.79 -2.37
CA ILE A 62 -2.18 6.17 -2.38
C ILE A 62 -1.15 6.36 -3.50
N ALA A 63 -1.12 7.55 -4.09
CA ALA A 63 -0.30 7.86 -5.25
C ALA A 63 1.19 7.65 -5.00
N VAL A 64 1.67 7.93 -3.79
CA VAL A 64 3.09 7.76 -3.45
C VAL A 64 3.52 6.29 -3.50
N GLU A 65 2.64 5.36 -3.16
CA GLU A 65 2.93 3.92 -3.27
C GLU A 65 3.13 3.51 -4.72
N ASP A 66 2.25 3.95 -5.60
CA ASP A 66 2.34 3.67 -7.03
C ASP A 66 3.62 4.27 -7.62
N LEU A 67 3.97 5.48 -7.23
CA LEU A 67 5.18 6.16 -7.69
C LEU A 67 6.44 5.43 -7.26
N VAL A 68 6.51 5.01 -5.99
CA VAL A 68 7.66 4.27 -5.45
C VAL A 68 7.81 2.93 -6.15
N LEU A 69 6.72 2.21 -6.35
CA LEU A 69 6.73 0.92 -7.04
C LEU A 69 7.17 1.07 -8.49
N ALA A 70 6.63 2.07 -9.19
CA ALA A 70 6.99 2.35 -10.58
C ALA A 70 8.47 2.68 -10.71
N LYS A 71 9.02 3.50 -9.80
CA LYS A 71 10.45 3.82 -9.79
C LYS A 71 11.31 2.58 -9.54
N LEU A 72 10.91 1.73 -8.61
CA LEU A 72 11.63 0.50 -8.30
C LEU A 72 11.68 -0.44 -9.52
N ILE A 73 10.57 -0.61 -10.20
CA ILE A 73 10.47 -1.44 -11.40
C ILE A 73 11.34 -0.86 -12.52
N TYR A 74 11.28 0.46 -12.71
CA TYR A 74 12.07 1.14 -13.72
C TYR A 74 13.57 0.99 -13.47
N ASP A 75 14.03 1.28 -12.25
CA ASP A 75 15.45 1.19 -11.88
C ASP A 75 15.97 -0.25 -12.06
N ARG A 76 15.15 -1.23 -11.71
CA ARG A 76 15.53 -2.63 -11.87
C ARG A 76 15.59 -3.04 -13.33
N ALA A 77 14.64 -2.59 -14.16
CA ALA A 77 14.62 -2.87 -15.58
C ALA A 77 15.84 -2.27 -16.30
N VAL A 78 16.22 -1.04 -15.94
CA VAL A 78 17.42 -0.38 -16.46
C VAL A 78 18.69 -1.16 -16.08
N ARG A 79 18.80 -1.55 -14.81
CA ARG A 79 19.96 -2.30 -14.31
C ARG A 79 20.10 -3.66 -14.97
N GLU A 80 18.97 -4.34 -15.20
CA GLU A 80 18.94 -5.66 -15.84
C GLU A 80 18.83 -5.57 -17.36
N ARG A 81 18.74 -4.39 -17.93
CA ARG A 81 18.59 -4.14 -19.37
C ARG A 81 17.37 -4.86 -19.95
N ARG A 82 16.25 -4.79 -19.22
CA ARG A 82 15.00 -5.44 -19.61
C ARG A 82 13.94 -4.41 -19.92
N GLY A 83 13.11 -4.76 -20.88
CA GLY A 83 11.90 -4.00 -21.17
C GLY A 83 12.10 -2.95 -22.24
N VAL A 84 10.99 -2.27 -22.53
CA VAL A 84 10.90 -1.21 -23.51
C VAL A 84 10.31 0.01 -22.84
N LEU A 85 11.02 1.13 -22.88
CA LEU A 85 10.49 2.39 -22.39
C LEU A 85 9.60 3.00 -23.46
N ARG A 86 8.29 3.07 -23.17
CA ARG A 86 7.32 3.76 -24.00
C ARG A 86 6.71 4.92 -23.23
N LEU A 87 6.94 6.11 -23.73
CA LEU A 87 6.20 7.29 -23.33
C LEU A 87 5.32 7.70 -24.51
N SER A 88 4.01 7.58 -24.34
CA SER A 88 3.06 7.97 -25.35
C SER A 88 2.54 9.37 -25.03
N LEU A 89 3.14 10.37 -25.66
CA LEU A 89 2.60 11.71 -25.74
C LEU A 89 2.03 11.86 -27.15
N GLY A 90 0.75 11.56 -27.31
CA GLY A 90 0.14 11.59 -28.62
C GLY A 90 0.64 10.52 -29.61
N GLY A 91 1.06 9.35 -29.09
CA GLY A 91 1.52 8.24 -29.92
C GLY A 91 3.01 8.24 -30.26
N VAL A 92 3.81 9.07 -29.61
CA VAL A 92 5.26 9.15 -29.86
C VAL A 92 6.01 8.12 -29.02
N PHE A 93 6.84 7.33 -29.69
CA PHE A 93 7.74 6.37 -29.06
C PHE A 93 9.08 7.05 -28.70
N LEU A 94 9.51 6.97 -27.45
CA LEU A 94 10.66 7.72 -26.96
C LEU A 94 11.93 6.90 -26.74
N GLY A 95 11.89 5.58 -26.75
CA GLY A 95 13.10 4.79 -26.64
C GLY A 95 12.91 3.39 -26.09
N GLU A 96 14.01 2.62 -26.09
CA GLU A 96 14.07 1.26 -25.63
C GLU A 96 15.14 1.11 -24.52
N LEU A 97 14.84 0.24 -23.57
CA LEU A 97 15.84 -0.22 -22.59
C LEU A 97 16.59 -1.42 -23.19
N LYS A 98 17.89 -1.24 -23.37
CA LYS A 98 18.76 -2.29 -23.88
C LYS A 98 19.69 -2.85 -22.82
#